data_b2db24d418ca7e71a5dcb87b35ef0f4d
#
_entry.id   b2db24d418ca7e71a5dcb87b35ef0f4d
#
_cell.length_a   1.000
_cell.length_b   1.000
_cell.length_c   1.000
_cell.angle_alpha   90.00
_cell.angle_beta   90.00
_cell.angle_gamma   90.00
#
_symmetry.space_group_name_H-M   'P 1'
#
loop_
_entity.id
_entity.type
_entity.pdbx_description
1 polymer ?
#
loop_
_entity_poly.entity_id
_entity_poly.type
_entity_poly.pdbx_seq_one_letter_code
_entity_poly.pdbx_strand_id
1 'polypeptide(L)'
;MQCNPIARWHICQGSINSITFSTDGACLATVGRDGYLRVFDYSREQLVCGGKSYYGALLCCAWSMDGKYILTGGEDDLVQVWSMEDRKVVAWGEGHNSWVSGVTFDSYWSSPTSDGTGETVMYRFGSVGQDTQLLLWDLEMDEIVVPLRRCPPGGSPTFSTGSQSSHWESAVPLGTLQPAPSMRDVPKLSPVVAHRVHTEPLSGLMFTQESVLTVCREGQIKVWMRPGATETQSSNSESILSSSLKDKPSFSIKVGSSSHKQ
;
A
#
# COMPACT_ATOMS: atom_id res chain seq x y z
N MET A 1 -1.69 -12.06 -39.57
CA MET A 1 -1.61 -12.11 -38.10
C MET A 1 -1.38 -10.70 -37.60
N GLN A 2 -2.30 -10.14 -36.81
CA GLN A 2 -2.06 -8.88 -36.13
C GLN A 2 -0.92 -9.08 -35.15
N CYS A 3 0.11 -8.21 -35.21
CA CYS A 3 1.22 -8.30 -34.29
C CYS A 3 0.75 -7.84 -32.87
N ASN A 4 0.90 -8.69 -31.87
CA ASN A 4 0.91 -8.28 -30.48
C ASN A 4 2.35 -7.88 -30.10
N PRO A 5 2.54 -6.80 -29.33
CA PRO A 5 1.57 -5.94 -28.64
C PRO A 5 0.92 -4.87 -29.53
N ILE A 6 -0.30 -4.43 -29.15
CA ILE A 6 -1.03 -3.34 -29.83
C ILE A 6 -0.51 -1.95 -29.43
N ALA A 7 0.14 -1.85 -28.25
CA ALA A 7 0.79 -0.64 -27.76
C ALA A 7 2.07 -0.97 -26.99
N ARG A 8 3.02 -0.04 -26.98
CA ARG A 8 4.27 -0.15 -26.23
C ARG A 8 4.64 1.20 -25.64
N TRP A 9 4.67 1.26 -24.31
CA TRP A 9 5.07 2.47 -23.59
C TRP A 9 6.51 2.32 -23.07
N HIS A 10 7.34 3.31 -23.33
CA HIS A 10 8.66 3.43 -22.71
C HIS A 10 8.60 4.57 -21.70
N ILE A 11 8.37 4.25 -20.41
CA ILE A 11 8.04 5.20 -19.37
C ILE A 11 9.22 5.54 -18.44
N CYS A 12 10.25 4.70 -18.41
CA CYS A 12 11.41 4.91 -17.56
C CYS A 12 12.61 4.11 -18.08
N GLN A 13 13.79 4.43 -17.53
CA GLN A 13 14.99 3.60 -17.68
C GLN A 13 15.11 2.69 -16.45
N GLY A 14 15.14 1.40 -16.67
CA GLY A 14 15.23 0.39 -15.61
C GLY A 14 13.94 -0.45 -15.51
N SER A 15 13.93 -1.34 -14.52
CA SER A 15 12.79 -2.26 -14.34
C SER A 15 11.58 -1.56 -13.72
N ILE A 16 10.39 -1.93 -14.20
CA ILE A 16 9.14 -1.70 -13.51
C ILE A 16 8.97 -2.86 -12.53
N ASN A 17 8.78 -2.55 -11.25
CA ASN A 17 8.69 -3.55 -10.18
C ASN A 17 7.23 -3.93 -9.86
N SER A 18 6.30 -2.99 -10.00
CA SER A 18 4.88 -3.25 -9.78
C SER A 18 4.02 -2.35 -10.67
N ILE A 19 2.85 -2.86 -11.00
CA ILE A 19 1.83 -2.18 -11.81
C ILE A 19 0.45 -2.50 -11.23
N THR A 20 -0.44 -1.51 -11.14
CA THR A 20 -1.79 -1.70 -10.63
C THR A 20 -2.76 -0.67 -11.22
N PHE A 21 -3.99 -1.10 -11.53
CA PHE A 21 -5.05 -0.22 -11.97
C PHE A 21 -5.82 0.36 -10.77
N SER A 22 -6.32 1.58 -10.95
CA SER A 22 -7.38 2.11 -10.09
C SER A 22 -8.62 1.23 -10.17
N THR A 23 -9.48 1.26 -9.17
CA THR A 23 -10.66 0.39 -9.07
C THR A 23 -11.62 0.55 -10.26
N ASP A 24 -11.72 1.76 -10.81
CA ASP A 24 -12.52 2.07 -12.00
C ASP A 24 -11.80 1.73 -13.32
N GLY A 25 -10.53 1.31 -13.28
CA GLY A 25 -9.71 1.00 -14.44
C GLY A 25 -9.25 2.20 -15.27
N ALA A 26 -9.53 3.43 -14.82
CA ALA A 26 -9.20 4.63 -15.59
C ALA A 26 -7.71 5.01 -15.48
N CYS A 27 -7.08 4.75 -14.33
CA CYS A 27 -5.70 5.10 -14.07
C CYS A 27 -4.82 3.86 -13.89
N LEU A 28 -3.61 3.92 -14.41
CA LEU A 28 -2.56 2.91 -14.24
C LEU A 28 -1.42 3.50 -13.41
N ALA A 29 -1.16 2.93 -12.24
CA ALA A 29 0.01 3.24 -11.42
C ALA A 29 1.14 2.26 -11.69
N THR A 30 2.36 2.77 -11.77
CA THR A 30 3.59 1.98 -11.93
C THR A 30 4.64 2.45 -10.95
N VAL A 31 5.41 1.53 -10.41
CA VAL A 31 6.60 1.83 -9.60
C VAL A 31 7.80 1.05 -10.11
N GLY A 32 9.00 1.61 -9.97
CA GLY A 32 10.16 1.03 -10.58
C GLY A 32 11.46 1.22 -9.81
N ARG A 33 12.52 0.65 -10.39
CA ARG A 33 13.88 0.69 -9.85
C ARG A 33 14.46 2.11 -9.78
N ASP A 34 13.95 3.02 -10.58
CA ASP A 34 14.34 4.43 -10.56
C ASP A 34 13.76 5.20 -9.37
N GLY A 35 12.94 4.55 -8.53
CA GLY A 35 12.34 5.10 -7.32
C GLY A 35 11.15 6.01 -7.59
N TYR A 36 10.55 5.97 -8.78
CA TYR A 36 9.40 6.80 -9.11
C TYR A 36 8.10 6.01 -9.09
N LEU A 37 7.08 6.61 -8.48
CA LEU A 37 5.68 6.33 -8.78
C LEU A 37 5.30 7.16 -10.02
N ARG A 38 4.60 6.54 -10.97
CA ARG A 38 3.97 7.21 -12.12
C ARG A 38 2.54 6.75 -12.26
N VAL A 39 1.65 7.70 -12.40
CA VAL A 39 0.22 7.45 -12.61
C VAL A 39 -0.17 8.00 -13.97
N PHE A 40 -0.75 7.14 -14.80
CA PHE A 40 -1.18 7.45 -16.15
C PHE A 40 -2.70 7.40 -16.27
N ASP A 41 -3.29 8.32 -17.04
CA ASP A 41 -4.59 8.13 -17.64
C ASP A 41 -4.42 7.04 -18.72
N TYR A 42 -5.04 5.89 -18.48
CA TYR A 42 -4.83 4.72 -19.36
C TYR A 42 -5.42 4.93 -20.74
N SER A 43 -6.56 5.60 -20.85
CA SER A 43 -7.25 5.83 -22.11
C SER A 43 -6.53 6.85 -23.00
N ARG A 44 -5.91 7.86 -22.37
CA ARG A 44 -5.18 8.92 -23.07
C ARG A 44 -3.69 8.64 -23.20
N GLU A 45 -3.20 7.59 -22.57
CA GLU A 45 -1.77 7.23 -22.52
C GLU A 45 -0.89 8.39 -22.00
N GLN A 46 -1.42 9.20 -21.07
CA GLN A 46 -0.78 10.41 -20.57
C GLN A 46 -0.43 10.30 -19.09
N LEU A 47 0.76 10.80 -18.73
CA LEU A 47 1.16 10.93 -17.34
C LEU A 47 0.26 11.95 -16.64
N VAL A 48 -0.40 11.53 -15.57
CA VAL A 48 -1.25 12.38 -14.71
C VAL A 48 -0.41 13.04 -13.62
N CYS A 49 0.31 12.23 -12.86
CA CYS A 49 1.14 12.66 -11.76
C CYS A 49 2.13 11.56 -11.36
N GLY A 50 2.95 11.86 -10.40
CA GLY A 50 3.86 10.93 -9.77
C GLY A 50 4.98 11.65 -9.04
N GLY A 51 5.92 10.88 -8.52
CA GLY A 51 7.07 11.46 -7.86
C GLY A 51 8.02 10.41 -7.32
N LYS A 52 9.07 10.89 -6.70
CA LYS A 52 10.20 10.08 -6.28
C LYS A 52 10.04 9.61 -4.83
N SER A 53 10.46 8.37 -4.56
CA SER A 53 10.71 7.85 -3.21
C SER A 53 11.80 8.67 -2.51
N TYR A 54 11.87 8.54 -1.20
CA TYR A 54 12.91 9.18 -0.42
C TYR A 54 14.30 8.63 -0.80
N TYR A 55 14.41 7.30 -0.95
CA TYR A 55 15.63 6.63 -1.33
C TYR A 55 15.34 5.34 -2.09
N GLY A 56 16.23 4.92 -3.00
CA GLY A 56 16.20 3.61 -3.66
C GLY A 56 15.00 3.36 -4.56
N ALA A 57 14.76 2.09 -4.83
CA ALA A 57 13.67 1.63 -5.69
C ALA A 57 12.34 1.57 -4.94
N LEU A 58 11.25 1.85 -5.65
CA LEU A 58 9.91 1.45 -5.21
C LEU A 58 9.62 0.02 -5.68
N LEU A 59 9.12 -0.83 -4.77
CA LEU A 59 8.94 -2.27 -5.00
C LEU A 59 7.49 -2.67 -5.18
N CYS A 60 6.58 -1.99 -4.52
CA CYS A 60 5.15 -2.31 -4.52
C CYS A 60 4.29 -1.06 -4.48
N CYS A 61 3.05 -1.18 -5.00
CA CYS A 61 2.04 -0.13 -4.92
C CYS A 61 0.63 -0.73 -4.88
N ALA A 62 -0.30 0.01 -4.27
CA ALA A 62 -1.71 -0.36 -4.18
C ALA A 62 -2.61 0.87 -4.15
N TRP A 63 -3.80 0.77 -4.77
CA TRP A 63 -4.83 1.79 -4.76
C TRP A 63 -5.79 1.62 -3.59
N SER A 64 -6.29 2.73 -3.06
CA SER A 64 -7.50 2.72 -2.24
C SER A 64 -8.73 2.38 -3.10
N MET A 65 -9.78 1.82 -2.47
CA MET A 65 -10.98 1.40 -3.18
C MET A 65 -11.71 2.54 -3.90
N ASP A 66 -11.64 3.73 -3.35
CA ASP A 66 -12.24 4.95 -3.92
C ASP A 66 -11.32 5.69 -4.91
N GLY A 67 -10.11 5.18 -5.14
CA GLY A 67 -9.14 5.76 -6.06
C GLY A 67 -8.51 7.08 -5.61
N LYS A 68 -8.71 7.49 -4.35
CA LYS A 68 -8.17 8.77 -3.84
C LYS A 68 -6.71 8.69 -3.41
N TYR A 69 -6.26 7.51 -2.98
CA TYR A 69 -4.92 7.30 -2.44
C TYR A 69 -4.19 6.15 -3.11
N ILE A 70 -2.87 6.27 -3.17
CA ILE A 70 -1.96 5.20 -3.57
C ILE A 70 -0.96 4.99 -2.44
N LEU A 71 -0.75 3.73 -2.06
CA LEU A 71 0.36 3.33 -1.20
C LEU A 71 1.54 2.92 -2.06
N THR A 72 2.75 3.26 -1.62
CA THR A 72 3.98 2.68 -2.17
C THR A 72 4.89 2.22 -1.06
N GLY A 73 5.68 1.19 -1.33
CA GLY A 73 6.73 0.71 -0.44
C GLY A 73 7.99 0.40 -1.24
N GLY A 74 9.14 0.52 -0.61
CA GLY A 74 10.41 0.40 -1.32
C GLY A 74 11.62 0.09 -0.46
N GLU A 75 12.78 0.38 -1.03
CA GLU A 75 14.10 0.15 -0.43
C GLU A 75 14.47 1.19 0.65
N ASP A 76 13.63 2.22 0.83
CA ASP A 76 13.79 3.24 1.86
C ASP A 76 13.15 2.87 3.21
N ASP A 77 12.63 1.63 3.33
CA ASP A 77 11.96 1.09 4.52
C ASP A 77 10.67 1.85 4.90
N LEU A 78 10.20 2.72 4.01
CA LEU A 78 9.03 3.59 4.24
C LEU A 78 7.81 3.09 3.48
N VAL A 79 6.64 3.35 4.06
CA VAL A 79 5.37 3.35 3.34
C VAL A 79 5.02 4.79 3.03
N GLN A 80 4.75 5.11 1.77
CA GLN A 80 4.32 6.44 1.37
C GLN A 80 2.85 6.41 0.99
N VAL A 81 2.11 7.40 1.44
CA VAL A 81 0.71 7.63 1.07
C VAL A 81 0.67 8.81 0.10
N TRP A 82 0.18 8.57 -1.09
CA TRP A 82 0.03 9.57 -2.17
C TRP A 82 -1.43 9.97 -2.30
N SER A 83 -1.72 11.26 -2.30
CA SER A 83 -3.04 11.80 -2.63
C SER A 83 -3.15 12.02 -4.13
N MET A 84 -4.21 11.52 -4.74
CA MET A 84 -4.52 11.77 -6.15
C MET A 84 -5.07 13.15 -6.39
N GLU A 85 -5.78 13.73 -5.41
CA GLU A 85 -6.29 15.08 -5.44
C GLU A 85 -5.14 16.09 -5.40
N ASP A 86 -4.24 15.96 -4.42
CA ASP A 86 -3.08 16.85 -4.25
C ASP A 86 -1.92 16.52 -5.18
N ARG A 87 -1.89 15.31 -5.77
CA ARG A 87 -0.83 14.77 -6.64
C ARG A 87 0.55 14.77 -6.00
N LYS A 88 0.60 14.51 -4.70
CA LYS A 88 1.83 14.49 -3.90
C LYS A 88 1.75 13.47 -2.76
N VAL A 89 2.89 13.22 -2.12
CA VAL A 89 2.95 12.47 -0.86
C VAL A 89 2.27 13.29 0.23
N VAL A 90 1.35 12.67 0.97
CA VAL A 90 0.61 13.31 2.08
C VAL A 90 0.95 12.71 3.43
N ALA A 91 1.54 11.51 3.48
CA ALA A 91 1.99 10.92 4.73
C ALA A 91 3.14 9.92 4.50
N TRP A 92 3.99 9.74 5.52
CA TRP A 92 5.04 8.74 5.62
C TRP A 92 4.74 7.75 6.73
N GLY A 93 4.81 6.45 6.45
CA GLY A 93 4.77 5.40 7.46
C GLY A 93 6.19 4.94 7.80
N GLU A 94 6.62 5.15 9.03
CA GLU A 94 7.89 4.63 9.55
C GLU A 94 7.64 3.51 10.55
N GLY A 95 8.29 2.36 10.39
CA GLY A 95 8.13 1.21 11.28
C GLY A 95 8.83 -0.04 10.80
N HIS A 96 9.03 -0.20 9.48
CA HIS A 96 9.86 -1.27 8.95
C HIS A 96 11.34 -0.99 9.20
N ASN A 97 12.11 -2.07 9.36
CA ASN A 97 13.57 -2.04 9.55
C ASN A 97 14.30 -2.66 8.35
N SER A 98 13.62 -2.85 7.26
CA SER A 98 14.13 -3.32 5.97
C SER A 98 13.07 -3.08 4.89
N TRP A 99 13.44 -3.34 3.64
CA TRP A 99 12.65 -3.06 2.44
C TRP A 99 11.21 -3.50 2.55
N VAL A 100 10.30 -2.61 2.21
CA VAL A 100 8.86 -2.88 2.15
C VAL A 100 8.57 -3.60 0.84
N SER A 101 8.16 -4.87 0.94
CA SER A 101 7.94 -5.76 -0.20
C SER A 101 6.48 -5.87 -0.64
N GLY A 102 5.54 -5.42 0.19
CA GLY A 102 4.12 -5.44 -0.13
C GLY A 102 3.34 -4.41 0.67
N VAL A 103 2.38 -3.77 0.02
CA VAL A 103 1.40 -2.84 0.62
C VAL A 103 0.02 -3.13 0.06
N THR A 104 -1.02 -2.97 0.87
CA THR A 104 -2.41 -3.06 0.38
C THR A 104 -3.37 -2.38 1.35
N PHE A 105 -4.44 -1.78 0.82
CA PHE A 105 -5.54 -1.27 1.63
C PHE A 105 -6.43 -2.40 2.12
N ASP A 106 -7.00 -2.22 3.31
CA ASP A 106 -8.02 -3.09 3.85
C ASP A 106 -9.40 -2.59 3.41
N SER A 107 -9.90 -3.14 2.31
CA SER A 107 -11.20 -2.79 1.75
C SER A 107 -12.40 -3.28 2.57
N TYR A 108 -12.16 -4.12 3.58
CA TYR A 108 -13.19 -4.68 4.46
C TYR A 108 -13.24 -3.97 5.82
N TRP A 109 -12.34 -3.03 6.04
CA TRP A 109 -12.33 -2.23 7.25
C TRP A 109 -13.35 -1.09 7.15
N SER A 110 -14.23 -1.01 8.15
CA SER A 110 -15.06 0.16 8.41
C SER A 110 -14.70 0.71 9.78
N SER A 111 -14.45 2.01 9.86
CA SER A 111 -14.25 2.65 11.16
C SER A 111 -15.47 2.35 12.05
N PRO A 112 -15.26 1.95 13.32
CA PRO A 112 -16.37 1.90 14.27
C PRO A 112 -16.97 3.31 14.34
N THR A 113 -18.21 3.44 13.93
CA THR A 113 -18.93 4.71 13.92
C THR A 113 -18.94 5.28 15.33
N SER A 114 -18.24 6.37 15.52
CA SER A 114 -18.39 7.24 16.67
C SER A 114 -19.79 7.84 16.59
N ASP A 115 -20.54 7.77 17.67
CA ASP A 115 -21.91 8.21 17.83
C ASP A 115 -22.25 9.53 17.08
N GLY A 116 -22.80 9.41 15.88
CA GLY A 116 -23.74 10.36 15.30
C GLY A 116 -23.27 11.77 14.89
N THR A 117 -21.98 12.13 14.98
CA THR A 117 -21.52 13.48 14.63
C THR A 117 -20.23 13.46 13.81
N GLY A 118 -20.39 13.25 12.51
CA GLY A 118 -19.29 13.37 11.55
C GLY A 118 -18.62 12.03 11.25
N GLU A 119 -18.68 11.60 10.00
CA GLU A 119 -17.95 10.44 9.49
C GLU A 119 -16.46 10.81 9.38
N THR A 120 -15.65 10.43 10.34
CA THR A 120 -14.20 10.43 10.17
C THR A 120 -13.87 9.31 9.19
N VAL A 121 -13.52 9.66 7.95
CA VAL A 121 -13.09 8.68 6.95
C VAL A 121 -11.71 8.19 7.35
N MET A 122 -11.64 6.94 7.77
CA MET A 122 -10.40 6.28 8.13
C MET A 122 -10.08 5.20 7.11
N TYR A 123 -8.85 5.20 6.60
CA TYR A 123 -8.35 4.13 5.75
C TYR A 123 -7.41 3.25 6.57
N ARG A 124 -7.72 1.96 6.65
CA ARG A 124 -6.77 0.98 7.16
C ARG A 124 -6.00 0.35 6.02
N PHE A 125 -4.71 0.15 6.22
CA PHE A 125 -3.86 -0.56 5.28
C PHE A 125 -2.80 -1.40 6.00
N GLY A 126 -2.21 -2.33 5.26
CA GLY A 126 -1.13 -3.16 5.75
C GLY A 126 0.10 -3.03 4.88
N SER A 127 1.25 -3.27 5.50
CA SER A 127 2.53 -3.43 4.82
C SER A 127 3.30 -4.62 5.36
N VAL A 128 4.10 -5.23 4.51
CA VAL A 128 5.01 -6.33 4.85
C VAL A 128 6.39 -6.07 4.27
N GLY A 129 7.41 -6.51 4.99
CA GLY A 129 8.79 -6.22 4.61
C GLY A 129 9.73 -7.42 4.69
N GLN A 130 10.97 -7.19 4.28
CA GLN A 130 12.05 -8.16 4.42
C GLN A 130 12.48 -8.36 5.89
N ASP A 131 12.06 -7.45 6.78
CA ASP A 131 12.21 -7.55 8.24
C ASP A 131 11.27 -8.58 8.88
N THR A 132 10.51 -9.34 8.07
CA THR A 132 9.60 -10.39 8.51
C THR A 132 8.36 -9.92 9.27
N GLN A 133 8.11 -8.61 9.26
CA GLN A 133 7.01 -7.98 9.98
C GLN A 133 5.81 -7.69 9.07
N LEU A 134 4.62 -7.82 9.67
CA LEU A 134 3.37 -7.24 9.21
C LEU A 134 3.10 -6.00 10.06
N LEU A 135 2.89 -4.88 9.40
CA LEU A 135 2.48 -3.62 10.03
C LEU A 135 1.08 -3.25 9.54
N LEU A 136 0.22 -2.82 10.47
CA LEU A 136 -1.08 -2.27 10.15
C LEU A 136 -1.08 -0.78 10.52
N TRP A 137 -1.72 0.02 9.69
CA TRP A 137 -1.72 1.47 9.75
C TRP A 137 -3.14 1.99 9.64
N ASP A 138 -3.42 3.07 10.33
CA ASP A 138 -4.64 3.84 10.16
C ASP A 138 -4.29 5.23 9.64
N LEU A 139 -4.98 5.66 8.60
CA LEU A 139 -4.88 6.98 8.01
C LEU A 139 -6.18 7.73 8.32
N GLU A 140 -6.11 8.64 9.28
CA GLU A 140 -7.21 9.53 9.65
C GLU A 140 -7.09 10.83 8.85
N MET A 141 -8.18 11.22 8.18
CA MET A 141 -8.14 12.39 7.30
C MET A 141 -8.00 13.70 8.07
N ASP A 142 -8.47 13.73 9.31
CA ASP A 142 -8.40 14.93 10.16
C ASP A 142 -6.99 15.16 10.74
N GLU A 143 -6.12 14.14 10.77
CA GLU A 143 -4.73 14.25 11.24
C GLU A 143 -3.74 14.70 10.15
N ILE A 144 -4.15 14.75 8.89
CA ILE A 144 -3.33 15.31 7.81
C ILE A 144 -3.37 16.85 7.87
N VAL A 145 -3.13 17.41 9.02
CA VAL A 145 -2.91 18.84 9.18
C VAL A 145 -1.45 19.11 8.84
N VAL A 146 -1.21 19.65 7.66
CA VAL A 146 0.11 20.18 7.29
C VAL A 146 0.51 21.19 8.38
N PRO A 147 1.65 21.01 9.06
CA PRO A 147 2.08 21.97 10.08
C PRO A 147 2.21 23.35 9.43
N LEU A 148 1.38 24.29 9.85
CA LEU A 148 1.52 25.70 9.47
C LEU A 148 2.95 26.13 9.84
N ARG A 149 3.75 26.54 8.84
CA ARG A 149 5.07 27.09 9.07
C ARG A 149 4.92 28.23 10.08
N ARG A 150 5.40 28.03 11.30
CA ARG A 150 5.61 29.14 12.24
C ARG A 150 6.71 30.00 11.64
N CYS A 151 6.36 31.20 11.19
CA CYS A 151 7.34 32.22 10.84
C CYS A 151 8.27 32.43 12.04
N PRO A 152 9.59 32.53 11.84
CA PRO A 152 10.50 32.84 12.93
C PRO A 152 10.11 34.16 13.57
N PRO A 153 10.18 34.30 14.93
CA PRO A 153 9.85 35.55 15.60
C PRO A 153 10.88 36.62 15.23
N GLY A 154 10.49 37.62 14.42
CA GLY A 154 11.37 38.73 14.04
C GLY A 154 10.95 39.58 12.86
N GLY A 155 9.81 39.34 12.23
CA GLY A 155 9.30 40.17 11.14
C GLY A 155 8.21 41.14 11.63
N SER A 156 8.40 42.46 11.46
CA SER A 156 7.41 43.49 11.77
C SER A 156 6.12 43.29 10.99
N PRO A 157 4.93 43.52 11.61
CA PRO A 157 3.66 43.39 10.92
C PRO A 157 3.43 44.54 9.97
N THR A 158 3.52 44.32 8.68
CA THR A 158 2.88 45.22 7.70
C THR A 158 1.43 44.76 7.58
N PHE A 159 0.52 45.60 8.04
CA PHE A 159 -0.92 45.47 7.82
C PHE A 159 -1.22 45.61 6.33
N SER A 160 -1.61 44.50 5.70
CA SER A 160 -2.41 44.55 4.47
C SER A 160 -3.72 43.84 4.74
N THR A 161 -4.79 44.64 4.84
CA THR A 161 -6.17 44.17 4.79
C THR A 161 -6.42 43.57 3.43
N GLY A 162 -6.62 42.24 3.38
CA GLY A 162 -6.91 41.53 2.14
C GLY A 162 -7.41 40.13 2.44
N SER A 163 -8.73 39.99 2.42
CA SER A 163 -9.53 38.82 2.06
C SER A 163 -9.00 37.42 2.48
N GLN A 164 -9.78 36.76 3.31
CA GLN A 164 -9.77 35.31 3.47
C GLN A 164 -9.76 34.64 2.10
N SER A 165 -8.59 34.23 1.63
CA SER A 165 -8.47 33.33 0.50
C SER A 165 -8.28 31.94 1.04
N SER A 166 -9.33 31.16 0.85
CA SER A 166 -9.42 29.72 0.95
C SER A 166 -8.14 29.00 0.52
N HIS A 167 -7.78 28.03 1.34
CA HIS A 167 -6.72 27.04 1.19
C HIS A 167 -6.90 26.21 -0.10
N TRP A 168 -6.41 26.72 -1.23
CA TRP A 168 -6.16 25.89 -2.41
C TRP A 168 -4.88 26.35 -3.11
N GLU A 169 -3.82 26.26 -2.35
CA GLU A 169 -2.48 26.41 -2.89
C GLU A 169 -2.13 25.17 -3.70
N SER A 170 -2.39 25.31 -5.01
CA SER A 170 -1.74 24.62 -6.13
C SER A 170 -1.64 23.10 -6.02
N ALA A 171 -2.72 22.43 -6.47
CA ALA A 171 -2.56 21.07 -7.00
C ALA A 171 -1.42 21.08 -8.04
N VAL A 172 -0.50 20.13 -7.90
CA VAL A 172 0.64 19.95 -8.80
C VAL A 172 0.13 19.87 -10.25
N PRO A 173 0.76 20.57 -11.21
CA PRO A 173 0.33 20.50 -12.61
C PRO A 173 0.29 19.05 -13.13
N LEU A 174 -0.69 18.78 -14.02
CA LEU A 174 -0.78 17.50 -14.71
C LEU A 174 0.52 17.18 -15.47
N GLY A 175 0.91 15.92 -15.45
CA GLY A 175 2.09 15.44 -16.17
C GLY A 175 3.42 15.75 -15.48
N THR A 176 3.40 16.15 -14.20
CA THR A 176 4.60 16.48 -13.45
C THR A 176 5.01 15.35 -12.52
N LEU A 177 6.31 15.03 -12.51
CA LEU A 177 6.94 14.15 -11.51
C LEU A 177 7.54 15.00 -10.40
N GLN A 178 7.10 14.79 -9.17
CA GLN A 178 7.58 15.52 -8.01
C GLN A 178 8.90 14.94 -7.49
N PRO A 179 9.84 15.76 -6.99
CA PRO A 179 10.95 15.27 -6.19
C PRO A 179 10.43 14.68 -4.88
N ALA A 180 11.26 13.89 -4.20
CA ALA A 180 10.94 13.45 -2.85
C ALA A 180 10.74 14.67 -1.93
N PRO A 181 9.60 14.76 -1.21
CA PRO A 181 9.37 15.86 -0.28
C PRO A 181 10.33 15.74 0.91
N SER A 182 10.57 16.85 1.61
CA SER A 182 11.27 16.79 2.88
C SER A 182 10.42 16.03 3.90
N MET A 183 11.01 15.10 4.64
CA MET A 183 10.32 14.37 5.70
C MET A 183 9.77 15.26 6.82
N ARG A 184 10.22 16.52 6.89
CA ARG A 184 9.72 17.51 7.86
C ARG A 184 8.45 18.19 7.40
N ASP A 185 8.17 18.13 6.10
CA ASP A 185 7.03 18.84 5.49
C ASP A 185 5.81 17.92 5.31
N VAL A 186 5.94 16.64 5.64
CA VAL A 186 4.89 15.62 5.46
C VAL A 186 4.64 14.91 6.79
N PRO A 187 3.38 14.71 7.21
CA PRO A 187 3.03 14.00 8.44
C PRO A 187 3.61 12.58 8.47
N LYS A 188 3.99 12.16 9.68
CA LYS A 188 4.50 10.83 9.95
C LYS A 188 3.41 9.97 10.56
N LEU A 189 3.18 8.80 9.99
CA LEU A 189 2.31 7.76 10.54
C LEU A 189 3.14 6.78 11.37
N SER A 190 2.56 6.33 12.47
CA SER A 190 3.06 5.20 13.26
C SER A 190 2.13 4.00 13.08
N PRO A 191 2.66 2.77 13.03
CA PRO A 191 1.81 1.60 12.89
C PRO A 191 0.97 1.38 14.14
N VAL A 192 -0.31 1.02 13.97
CA VAL A 192 -1.19 0.61 15.09
C VAL A 192 -0.90 -0.82 15.52
N VAL A 193 -0.34 -1.64 14.62
CA VAL A 193 0.14 -3.00 14.89
C VAL A 193 1.47 -3.19 14.19
N ALA A 194 2.45 -3.73 14.92
CA ALA A 194 3.72 -4.20 14.38
C ALA A 194 3.99 -5.60 14.93
N HIS A 195 4.02 -6.61 14.07
CA HIS A 195 4.18 -7.97 14.50
C HIS A 195 5.04 -8.79 13.53
N ARG A 196 5.99 -9.56 14.10
CA ARG A 196 6.77 -10.52 13.36
C ARG A 196 5.91 -11.74 13.06
N VAL A 197 5.55 -11.93 11.81
CA VAL A 197 4.59 -12.98 11.40
C VAL A 197 5.25 -14.18 10.73
N HIS A 198 6.45 -14.02 10.19
CA HIS A 198 7.25 -15.09 9.58
C HIS A 198 8.68 -15.06 10.11
N THR A 199 9.43 -16.13 9.86
CA THR A 199 10.87 -16.22 10.11
C THR A 199 11.67 -15.70 8.91
N GLU A 200 11.07 -15.75 7.72
CA GLU A 200 11.67 -15.39 6.45
C GLU A 200 11.04 -14.14 5.85
N PRO A 201 11.77 -13.41 4.98
CA PRO A 201 11.28 -12.21 4.32
C PRO A 201 9.90 -12.40 3.69
N LEU A 202 9.02 -11.45 3.94
CA LEU A 202 7.69 -11.45 3.37
C LEU A 202 7.72 -10.98 1.90
N SER A 203 6.81 -11.52 1.10
CA SER A 203 6.66 -11.17 -0.32
C SER A 203 5.30 -10.59 -0.67
N GLY A 204 4.31 -10.65 0.24
CA GLY A 204 2.99 -10.08 -0.01
C GLY A 204 2.03 -10.29 1.13
N LEU A 205 0.92 -9.55 1.06
CA LEU A 205 -0.21 -9.67 1.97
C LEU A 205 -1.51 -9.44 1.21
N MET A 206 -2.61 -9.94 1.77
CA MET A 206 -3.95 -9.75 1.25
C MET A 206 -4.95 -9.70 2.41
N PHE A 207 -5.91 -8.80 2.32
CA PHE A 207 -7.05 -8.75 3.23
C PHE A 207 -8.23 -9.51 2.64
N THR A 208 -8.97 -10.18 3.52
CA THR A 208 -10.29 -10.74 3.24
C THR A 208 -11.27 -10.19 4.27
N GLN A 209 -12.54 -10.51 4.11
CA GLN A 209 -13.56 -10.11 5.07
C GLN A 209 -13.27 -10.66 6.49
N GLU A 210 -12.71 -11.86 6.59
CA GLU A 210 -12.53 -12.57 7.86
C GLU A 210 -11.08 -12.66 8.33
N SER A 211 -10.12 -12.38 7.44
CA SER A 211 -8.71 -12.66 7.72
C SER A 211 -7.74 -11.74 6.98
N VAL A 212 -6.48 -11.81 7.43
CA VAL A 212 -5.33 -11.29 6.72
C VAL A 212 -4.46 -12.48 6.32
N LEU A 213 -4.05 -12.54 5.06
CA LEU A 213 -3.11 -13.53 4.56
C LEU A 213 -1.74 -12.88 4.41
N THR A 214 -0.70 -13.59 4.83
CA THR A 214 0.68 -13.18 4.63
C THR A 214 1.46 -14.31 3.97
N VAL A 215 2.34 -13.96 3.04
CA VAL A 215 3.17 -14.92 2.31
C VAL A 215 4.64 -14.56 2.44
N CYS A 216 5.50 -15.56 2.53
CA CYS A 216 6.95 -15.37 2.62
C CYS A 216 7.69 -16.05 1.46
N ARG A 217 8.97 -15.74 1.32
CA ARG A 217 9.83 -16.24 0.23
C ARG A 217 10.13 -17.74 0.30
N GLU A 218 9.83 -18.41 1.43
CA GLU A 218 9.97 -19.87 1.58
C GLU A 218 8.66 -20.63 1.31
N GLY A 219 7.73 -20.03 0.58
CA GLY A 219 6.52 -20.71 0.12
C GLY A 219 5.49 -20.98 1.22
N GLN A 220 5.54 -20.26 2.34
CA GLN A 220 4.56 -20.38 3.42
C GLN A 220 3.48 -19.30 3.28
N ILE A 221 2.23 -19.71 3.45
CA ILE A 221 1.07 -18.83 3.59
C ILE A 221 0.56 -18.98 5.02
N LYS A 222 0.37 -17.85 5.71
CA LYS A 222 -0.28 -17.80 7.01
C LYS A 222 -1.57 -17.00 6.93
N VAL A 223 -2.60 -17.48 7.63
CA VAL A 223 -3.93 -16.86 7.72
C VAL A 223 -4.14 -16.39 9.14
N TRP A 224 -4.42 -15.12 9.31
CA TRP A 224 -4.62 -14.45 10.60
C TRP A 224 -6.07 -14.00 10.66
N MET A 225 -6.86 -14.60 11.57
CA MET A 225 -8.27 -14.27 11.73
C MET A 225 -8.42 -12.87 12.34
N ARG A 226 -9.42 -12.12 11.86
CA ARG A 226 -9.76 -10.83 12.47
C ARG A 226 -10.36 -11.04 13.86
N PRO A 227 -10.09 -10.14 14.82
CA PRO A 227 -10.78 -10.16 16.11
C PRO A 227 -12.30 -10.08 15.90
N GLY A 228 -13.08 -10.93 16.58
CA GLY A 228 -14.53 -10.97 16.48
C GLY A 228 -15.12 -11.88 15.38
N ALA A 229 -14.31 -12.38 14.44
CA ALA A 229 -14.79 -13.29 13.40
C ALA A 229 -15.17 -14.70 13.91
N THR A 230 -14.74 -15.06 15.13
CA THR A 230 -14.93 -16.40 15.70
C THR A 230 -16.23 -16.62 16.46
N GLU A 231 -17.00 -15.58 16.76
CA GLU A 231 -18.23 -15.74 17.57
C GLU A 231 -19.46 -16.21 16.77
N THR A 232 -19.44 -16.12 15.45
CA THR A 232 -20.59 -16.51 14.61
C THR A 232 -20.53 -17.95 14.07
N GLN A 233 -19.42 -18.67 14.22
CA GLN A 233 -19.27 -20.03 13.68
C GLN A 233 -19.24 -21.17 14.71
N SER A 234 -19.28 -20.88 16.03
CA SER A 234 -19.20 -21.93 17.05
C SER A 234 -20.50 -22.72 17.27
N SER A 235 -21.62 -22.34 16.62
CA SER A 235 -22.89 -23.08 16.76
C SER A 235 -23.16 -24.13 15.67
N ASN A 236 -22.36 -24.20 14.59
CA ASN A 236 -22.61 -25.14 13.49
C ASN A 236 -21.44 -26.06 13.11
N SER A 237 -20.28 -25.99 13.78
CA SER A 237 -19.09 -26.78 13.38
C SER A 237 -18.72 -27.95 14.31
N GLU A 238 -19.40 -28.12 15.44
CA GLU A 238 -19.13 -29.29 16.33
C GLU A 238 -19.71 -30.61 15.80
N SER A 239 -20.61 -30.58 14.80
CA SER A 239 -21.20 -31.82 14.23
C SER A 239 -20.45 -32.39 13.01
N ILE A 240 -19.47 -31.67 12.44
CA ILE A 240 -18.78 -32.12 11.22
C ILE A 240 -17.34 -32.61 11.47
N LEU A 241 -16.71 -32.27 12.62
CA LEU A 241 -15.32 -32.62 12.90
C LEU A 241 -15.10 -33.99 13.57
N SER A 242 -16.16 -34.72 13.90
CA SER A 242 -16.03 -36.08 14.50
C SER A 242 -16.07 -37.23 13.50
N SER A 243 -16.28 -36.98 12.20
CA SER A 243 -16.37 -38.08 11.20
C SER A 243 -15.27 -38.14 10.13
N SER A 244 -14.25 -37.25 10.17
CA SER A 244 -13.24 -37.17 9.10
C SER A 244 -11.79 -37.37 9.53
N LEU A 245 -11.55 -38.20 10.54
CA LEU A 245 -10.17 -38.60 10.98
C LEU A 245 -9.87 -40.07 10.76
N LYS A 246 -10.38 -40.66 9.67
CA LYS A 246 -9.86 -41.94 9.15
C LYS A 246 -9.76 -41.80 7.64
N ASP A 247 -8.53 -42.05 7.15
CA ASP A 247 -8.10 -42.13 5.76
C ASP A 247 -7.41 -40.88 5.17
N LYS A 248 -6.10 -40.82 5.48
CA LYS A 248 -5.15 -40.06 4.65
C LYS A 248 -4.47 -41.06 3.70
N PRO A 249 -4.59 -40.91 2.38
CA PRO A 249 -3.66 -41.54 1.46
C PRO A 249 -2.37 -40.73 1.44
N SER A 250 -1.27 -41.37 1.79
CA SER A 250 0.08 -40.84 1.64
C SER A 250 0.45 -40.84 0.16
N PHE A 251 0.62 -39.66 -0.43
CA PHE A 251 1.22 -39.52 -1.74
C PHE A 251 2.74 -39.65 -1.63
N SER A 252 3.24 -40.81 -2.03
CA SER A 252 4.66 -41.06 -2.23
C SER A 252 5.02 -40.71 -3.67
N ILE A 253 5.79 -39.66 -3.88
CA ILE A 253 6.39 -39.35 -5.17
C ILE A 253 7.61 -40.23 -5.34
N LYS A 254 7.54 -41.25 -6.20
CA LYS A 254 8.71 -42.03 -6.64
C LYS A 254 9.48 -41.20 -7.67
N VAL A 255 10.65 -40.71 -7.29
CA VAL A 255 11.64 -40.18 -8.24
C VAL A 255 12.30 -41.39 -8.90
N GLY A 256 12.00 -41.59 -10.18
CA GLY A 256 12.65 -42.59 -11.02
C GLY A 256 14.05 -42.14 -11.42
N SER A 257 15.08 -42.77 -10.88
CA SER A 257 16.45 -42.66 -11.39
C SER A 257 16.62 -43.56 -12.58
N SER A 258 16.74 -43.00 -13.80
CA SER A 258 17.21 -43.73 -14.97
C SER A 258 18.71 -43.64 -15.07
N SER A 259 19.37 -44.73 -14.72
CA SER A 259 20.78 -44.99 -15.03
C SER A 259 20.92 -45.32 -16.52
N HIS A 260 21.58 -44.52 -17.34
CA HIS A 260 22.15 -44.97 -18.60
C HIS A 260 23.61 -45.35 -18.40
N LYS A 261 23.86 -46.67 -18.60
CA LYS A 261 25.17 -47.22 -18.93
C LYS A 261 25.33 -47.13 -20.45
N GLN A 262 26.32 -46.58 -20.92
CA GLN A 262 27.41 -46.86 -21.85
C GLN A 262 27.98 -45.54 -22.37
#